data_d00654f05f0dc0bd4f55a90e167424a4
#
_entry.id   d00654f05f0dc0bd4f55a90e167424a4
#
_cell.length_a   1.000
_cell.length_b   1.000
_cell.length_c   1.000
_cell.angle_alpha   90.00
_cell.angle_beta   90.00
_cell.angle_gamma   90.00
#
_symmetry.space_group_name_H-M   'P 1'
#
loop_
_entity.id
_entity.type
_entity.pdbx_description
1 polymer ?
#
loop_
_entity_poly.entity_id
_entity_poly.type
_entity_poly.pdbx_seq_one_letter_code
_entity_poly.pdbx_strand_id
1 'polypeptide(L)'
;MSRQGLSPARLEAFSDGVIAVIITILVLELRVPGPNGLAGLRVVLPAIFLYLLTFVQIGIYWVNHHYLVDEVETVSHGILWTNLMFLFCLSLFPFATEWIGIKGLSSFTTSLYAAVSIFPGLGYMALWSQIRSKTTASAHASWGKQIASVVLYLTAIPMAYFRPGASLALIAIVSVLWLLPPRSKSHPE
;
A
#
# COMPACT_ATOMS: atom_id res chain seq x y z
N MET A 1 -1.28 6.39 40.08
CA MET A 1 -1.07 7.08 38.81
C MET A 1 -1.30 6.06 37.69
N SER A 2 -2.51 6.00 37.12
CA SER A 2 -2.81 5.16 35.97
C SER A 2 -1.97 5.63 34.79
N ARG A 3 -1.09 4.79 34.28
CA ARG A 3 -0.44 5.01 32.98
C ARG A 3 -1.57 5.02 31.94
N GLN A 4 -2.03 6.21 31.59
CA GLN A 4 -2.93 6.35 30.44
C GLN A 4 -2.11 5.92 29.22
N GLY A 5 -2.32 4.69 28.76
CA GLY A 5 -1.80 4.24 27.48
C GLY A 5 -2.26 5.17 26.36
N LEU A 6 -1.54 5.24 25.26
CA LEU A 6 -1.97 5.98 24.08
C LEU A 6 -3.40 5.50 23.70
N SER A 7 -4.31 6.46 23.47
CA SER A 7 -5.67 6.11 23.02
C SER A 7 -5.64 5.64 21.55
N PRO A 8 -6.52 4.71 21.15
CA PRO A 8 -6.66 4.30 19.75
C PRO A 8 -6.84 5.47 18.79
N ALA A 9 -7.63 6.47 19.16
CA ALA A 9 -7.84 7.68 18.35
C ALA A 9 -6.54 8.46 18.06
N ARG A 10 -5.55 8.45 18.98
CA ARG A 10 -4.25 9.10 18.72
C ARG A 10 -3.37 8.27 17.78
N LEU A 11 -3.46 6.94 17.84
CA LEU A 11 -2.79 6.04 16.92
C LEU A 11 -3.34 6.23 15.50
N GLU A 12 -4.66 6.25 15.37
CA GLU A 12 -5.39 6.48 14.12
C GLU A 12 -5.04 7.84 13.52
N ALA A 13 -5.21 8.93 14.27
CA ALA A 13 -4.92 10.29 13.79
C ALA A 13 -3.45 10.47 13.34
N PHE A 14 -2.50 9.84 14.05
CA PHE A 14 -1.10 9.86 13.65
C PHE A 14 -0.89 9.12 12.32
N SER A 15 -1.48 7.92 12.19
CA SER A 15 -1.35 7.10 10.98
C SER A 15 -1.98 7.78 9.76
N ASP A 16 -3.18 8.35 9.93
CA ASP A 16 -3.87 9.10 8.88
C ASP A 16 -3.05 10.31 8.43
N GLY A 17 -2.46 11.04 9.37
CA GLY A 17 -1.57 12.15 9.06
C GLY A 17 -0.35 11.71 8.24
N VAL A 18 0.30 10.61 8.61
CA VAL A 18 1.46 10.08 7.86
C VAL A 18 1.05 9.61 6.48
N ILE A 19 -0.05 8.85 6.36
CA ILE A 19 -0.54 8.34 5.07
C ILE A 19 -0.96 9.48 4.15
N ALA A 20 -1.63 10.51 4.68
CA ALA A 20 -1.99 11.70 3.91
C ALA A 20 -0.76 12.43 3.35
N VAL A 21 0.32 12.56 4.15
CA VAL A 21 1.59 13.14 3.69
C VAL A 21 2.21 12.27 2.60
N ILE A 22 2.26 10.95 2.75
CA ILE A 22 2.79 10.04 1.72
C ILE A 22 2.03 10.21 0.40
N ILE A 23 0.70 10.26 0.42
CA ILE A 23 -0.14 10.45 -0.76
C ILE A 23 0.11 11.83 -1.41
N THR A 24 0.25 12.88 -0.61
CA THR A 24 0.48 14.23 -1.15
C THR A 24 1.89 14.43 -1.71
N ILE A 25 2.89 13.73 -1.19
CA ILE A 25 4.25 13.73 -1.76
C ILE A 25 4.23 13.12 -3.16
N LEU A 26 3.45 12.07 -3.41
CA LEU A 26 3.38 11.43 -4.72
C LEU A 26 3.04 12.39 -5.86
N VAL A 27 2.17 13.37 -5.64
CA VAL A 27 1.81 14.32 -6.70
C VAL A 27 2.95 15.27 -7.03
N LEU A 28 3.85 15.54 -6.08
CA LEU A 28 5.02 16.39 -6.30
C LEU A 28 6.05 15.74 -7.22
N GLU A 29 5.99 14.40 -7.35
CA GLU A 29 6.86 13.65 -8.27
C GLU A 29 6.41 13.77 -9.74
N LEU A 30 5.19 14.28 -9.99
CA LEU A 30 4.72 14.56 -11.35
C LEU A 30 5.33 15.85 -11.88
N ARG A 31 6.36 15.72 -12.70
CA ARG A 31 7.06 16.87 -13.29
C ARG A 31 6.29 17.40 -14.49
N VAL A 32 6.21 18.73 -14.59
CA VAL A 32 5.67 19.39 -15.78
C VAL A 32 6.60 19.09 -16.99
N PRO A 33 6.06 18.52 -18.08
CA PRO A 33 6.88 18.21 -19.26
C PRO A 33 7.35 19.48 -19.97
N GLY A 34 8.50 19.39 -20.64
CA GLY A 34 9.02 20.51 -21.44
C GLY A 34 8.12 20.96 -22.58
N PRO A 35 7.53 20.05 -23.41
CA PRO A 35 6.59 20.41 -24.45
C PRO A 35 5.25 20.87 -23.90
N ASN A 36 4.66 21.90 -24.51
CA ASN A 36 3.31 22.39 -24.17
C ASN A 36 2.18 21.60 -24.86
N GLY A 37 0.97 21.72 -24.33
CA GLY A 37 -0.26 21.19 -24.92
C GLY A 37 -0.30 19.66 -24.93
N LEU A 38 -0.98 19.09 -25.93
CA LEU A 38 -1.19 17.64 -26.04
C LEU A 38 0.12 16.83 -26.16
N ALA A 39 1.17 17.43 -26.73
CA ALA A 39 2.46 16.78 -26.83
C ALA A 39 3.08 16.56 -25.43
N GLY A 40 3.02 17.57 -24.57
CA GLY A 40 3.48 17.44 -23.18
C GLY A 40 2.65 16.46 -22.39
N LEU A 41 1.32 16.48 -22.58
CA LEU A 41 0.43 15.53 -21.91
C LEU A 41 0.79 14.06 -22.25
N ARG A 42 1.06 13.77 -23.51
CA ARG A 42 1.49 12.42 -23.92
C ARG A 42 2.78 11.96 -23.26
N VAL A 43 3.71 12.88 -23.02
CA VAL A 43 4.98 12.58 -22.34
C VAL A 43 4.77 12.23 -20.87
N VAL A 44 3.86 12.91 -20.19
CA VAL A 44 3.63 12.71 -18.73
C VAL A 44 2.62 11.59 -18.43
N LEU A 45 1.82 11.15 -19.41
CA LEU A 45 0.81 10.10 -19.24
C LEU A 45 1.32 8.84 -18.51
N PRO A 46 2.49 8.24 -18.87
CA PRO A 46 3.00 7.06 -18.16
C PRO A 46 3.25 7.34 -16.67
N ALA A 47 3.77 8.52 -16.33
CA ALA A 47 4.00 8.92 -14.95
C ALA A 47 2.67 9.12 -14.20
N ILE A 48 1.64 9.67 -14.85
CA ILE A 48 0.28 9.80 -14.29
C ILE A 48 -0.32 8.42 -14.00
N PHE A 49 -0.18 7.45 -14.92
CA PHE A 49 -0.66 6.08 -14.67
C PHE A 49 0.05 5.41 -13.51
N LEU A 50 1.37 5.57 -13.41
CA LEU A 50 2.15 5.04 -12.29
C LEU A 50 1.76 5.70 -10.96
N TYR A 51 1.60 7.04 -10.96
CA TYR A 51 1.09 7.79 -9.83
C TYR A 51 -0.28 7.25 -9.38
N LEU A 52 -1.22 7.09 -10.32
CA LEU A 52 -2.55 6.57 -10.02
C LEU A 52 -2.49 5.16 -9.42
N LEU A 53 -1.65 4.29 -9.96
CA LEU A 53 -1.44 2.94 -9.43
C LEU A 53 -0.96 2.99 -7.98
N THR A 54 0.06 3.79 -7.69
CA THR A 54 0.61 3.93 -6.35
C THR A 54 -0.37 4.58 -5.39
N PHE A 55 -1.09 5.62 -5.83
CA PHE A 55 -2.15 6.27 -5.06
C PHE A 55 -3.22 5.27 -4.63
N VAL A 56 -3.70 4.44 -5.57
CA VAL A 56 -4.70 3.40 -5.30
C VAL A 56 -4.15 2.36 -4.32
N GLN A 57 -2.89 1.93 -4.46
CA GLN A 57 -2.28 0.99 -3.53
C GLN A 57 -2.24 1.54 -2.10
N ILE A 58 -1.79 2.78 -1.93
CA ILE A 58 -1.75 3.43 -0.61
C ILE A 58 -3.17 3.62 -0.06
N GLY A 59 -4.12 4.02 -0.91
CA GLY A 59 -5.53 4.15 -0.53
C GLY A 59 -6.14 2.84 -0.04
N ILE A 60 -5.82 1.72 -0.69
CA ILE A 60 -6.24 0.38 -0.23
C ILE A 60 -5.67 0.07 1.16
N TYR A 61 -4.40 0.36 1.40
CA TYR A 61 -3.79 0.17 2.72
C TYR A 61 -4.42 1.09 3.76
N TRP A 62 -4.71 2.35 3.43
CA TRP A 62 -5.38 3.28 4.33
C TRP A 62 -6.77 2.76 4.74
N VAL A 63 -7.59 2.35 3.78
CA VAL A 63 -8.94 1.81 4.07
C VAL A 63 -8.86 0.58 4.98
N ASN A 64 -7.97 -0.37 4.66
CA ASN A 64 -7.82 -1.57 5.48
C ASN A 64 -7.24 -1.26 6.88
N HIS A 65 -6.32 -0.30 6.98
CA HIS A 65 -5.74 0.15 8.23
C HIS A 65 -6.79 0.82 9.13
N HIS A 66 -7.64 1.69 8.57
CA HIS A 66 -8.73 2.34 9.28
C HIS A 66 -9.64 1.30 9.96
N TYR A 67 -10.16 0.32 9.21
CA TYR A 67 -10.99 -0.75 9.78
C TYR A 67 -10.25 -1.61 10.81
N LEU A 68 -8.95 -1.82 10.63
CA LEU A 68 -8.15 -2.62 11.57
C LEU A 68 -7.93 -1.90 12.89
N VAL A 69 -7.64 -0.60 12.85
CA VAL A 69 -7.37 0.21 14.06
C VAL A 69 -8.65 0.50 14.83
N ASP A 70 -9.79 0.60 14.15
CA ASP A 70 -11.10 0.78 14.80
C ASP A 70 -11.46 -0.39 15.75
N GLU A 71 -10.90 -1.58 15.53
CA GLU A 71 -11.06 -2.74 16.43
C GLU A 71 -10.18 -2.68 17.69
N VAL A 72 -9.29 -1.68 17.82
CA VAL A 72 -8.34 -1.59 18.93
C VAL A 72 -8.96 -0.94 20.16
N GLU A 73 -9.20 -1.71 21.20
CA GLU A 73 -9.66 -1.18 22.49
C GLU A 73 -8.52 -0.53 23.29
N THR A 74 -7.33 -1.15 23.30
CA THR A 74 -6.17 -0.68 24.04
C THR A 74 -4.89 -0.78 23.19
N VAL A 75 -4.18 0.35 23.13
CA VAL A 75 -2.92 0.42 22.37
C VAL A 75 -1.77 -0.15 23.20
N SER A 76 -1.16 -1.21 22.70
CA SER A 76 0.02 -1.81 23.29
C SER A 76 1.32 -1.35 22.62
N HIS A 77 2.43 -1.55 23.29
CA HIS A 77 3.75 -1.27 22.74
C HIS A 77 4.03 -2.04 21.42
N GLY A 78 3.57 -3.30 21.32
CA GLY A 78 3.69 -4.07 20.08
C GLY A 78 2.89 -3.48 18.93
N ILE A 79 1.64 -3.02 19.19
CA ILE A 79 0.81 -2.34 18.18
C ILE A 79 1.49 -1.06 17.70
N LEU A 80 2.08 -0.26 18.60
CA LEU A 80 2.78 0.98 18.23
C LEU A 80 3.95 0.71 17.26
N TRP A 81 4.81 -0.24 17.59
CA TRP A 81 5.98 -0.53 16.77
C TRP A 81 5.63 -1.18 15.43
N THR A 82 4.67 -2.09 15.40
CA THR A 82 4.23 -2.70 14.14
C THR A 82 3.49 -1.68 13.25
N ASN A 83 2.76 -0.74 13.85
CA ASN A 83 2.16 0.37 13.12
C ASN A 83 3.23 1.30 12.51
N LEU A 84 4.25 1.68 13.28
CA LEU A 84 5.37 2.49 12.76
C LEU A 84 6.11 1.77 11.63
N MET A 85 6.35 0.45 11.76
CA MET A 85 6.96 -0.35 10.72
C MET A 85 6.09 -0.36 9.44
N PHE A 86 4.79 -0.54 9.58
CA PHE A 86 3.85 -0.47 8.46
C PHE A 86 3.91 0.89 7.74
N LEU A 87 3.85 1.98 8.50
CA LEU A 87 3.93 3.35 7.95
C LEU A 87 5.29 3.62 7.28
N PHE A 88 6.38 3.12 7.87
CA PHE A 88 7.70 3.19 7.24
C PHE A 88 7.71 2.47 5.89
N CYS A 89 7.16 1.25 5.81
CA CYS A 89 7.06 0.51 4.56
C CYS A 89 6.24 1.27 3.50
N LEU A 90 5.13 1.90 3.89
CA LEU A 90 4.33 2.74 2.99
C LEU A 90 5.11 3.96 2.48
N SER A 91 5.94 4.57 3.34
CA SER A 91 6.71 5.76 2.98
C SER A 91 7.78 5.51 1.90
N LEU A 92 8.07 4.26 1.57
CA LEU A 92 8.98 3.89 0.48
C LEU A 92 8.32 3.96 -0.92
N PHE A 93 7.00 4.02 -1.00
CA PHE A 93 6.30 4.08 -2.29
C PHE A 93 6.66 5.30 -3.15
N PRO A 94 6.66 6.55 -2.61
CA PRO A 94 7.06 7.71 -3.39
C PRO A 94 8.44 7.54 -4.02
N PHE A 95 9.43 7.09 -3.27
CA PHE A 95 10.78 6.83 -3.75
C PHE A 95 10.82 5.84 -4.93
N ALA A 96 10.14 4.70 -4.80
CA ALA A 96 10.11 3.70 -5.87
C ALA A 96 9.36 4.20 -7.12
N THR A 97 8.30 4.99 -6.91
CA THR A 97 7.52 5.62 -7.98
C THR A 97 8.34 6.66 -8.73
N GLU A 98 9.02 7.56 -7.99
CA GLU A 98 9.90 8.58 -8.56
C GLU A 98 11.02 7.94 -9.39
N TRP A 99 11.60 6.84 -8.90
CA TRP A 99 12.68 6.17 -9.61
C TRP A 99 12.27 5.69 -11.01
N ILE A 100 11.07 5.09 -11.14
CA ILE A 100 10.51 4.78 -12.48
C ILE A 100 10.22 6.06 -13.25
N GLY A 101 9.67 7.09 -12.61
CA GLY A 101 9.34 8.37 -13.24
C GLY A 101 10.56 9.05 -13.88
N ILE A 102 11.73 9.00 -13.20
CA ILE A 102 12.98 9.64 -13.67
C ILE A 102 13.75 8.75 -14.66
N LYS A 103 13.91 7.46 -14.33
CA LYS A 103 14.77 6.54 -15.10
C LYS A 103 14.01 5.78 -16.17
N GLY A 104 12.71 5.91 -16.23
CA GLY A 104 11.84 5.15 -17.11
C GLY A 104 11.62 3.71 -16.64
N LEU A 105 10.78 3.02 -17.39
CA LEU A 105 10.41 1.64 -17.15
C LEU A 105 11.53 0.70 -17.62
N SER A 106 12.22 0.09 -16.66
CA SER A 106 13.30 -0.89 -16.89
C SER A 106 13.14 -2.09 -15.99
N SER A 107 13.91 -3.16 -16.24
CA SER A 107 13.91 -4.35 -15.38
C SER A 107 14.24 -4.00 -13.93
N PHE A 108 15.24 -3.17 -13.71
CA PHE A 108 15.67 -2.77 -12.37
C PHE A 108 14.62 -1.91 -11.67
N THR A 109 14.13 -0.84 -12.32
CA THR A 109 13.19 0.10 -11.69
C THR A 109 11.87 -0.57 -11.35
N THR A 110 11.39 -1.46 -12.23
CA THR A 110 10.15 -2.22 -12.00
C THR A 110 10.32 -3.30 -10.93
N SER A 111 11.47 -3.99 -10.91
CA SER A 111 11.77 -4.96 -9.84
C SER A 111 11.86 -4.28 -8.47
N LEU A 112 12.47 -3.09 -8.41
CA LEU A 112 12.54 -2.30 -7.17
C LEU A 112 11.13 -1.92 -6.70
N TYR A 113 10.27 -1.44 -7.62
CA TYR A 113 8.89 -1.09 -7.29
C TYR A 113 8.11 -2.32 -6.80
N ALA A 114 8.26 -3.48 -7.47
CA ALA A 114 7.64 -4.73 -7.03
C ALA A 114 8.12 -5.15 -5.64
N ALA A 115 9.42 -5.07 -5.36
CA ALA A 115 10.01 -5.38 -4.06
C ALA A 115 9.47 -4.44 -2.97
N VAL A 116 9.43 -3.12 -3.24
CA VAL A 116 8.86 -2.13 -2.31
C VAL A 116 7.39 -2.42 -2.04
N SER A 117 6.61 -2.89 -3.04
CA SER A 117 5.18 -3.22 -2.87
C SER A 117 4.92 -4.41 -1.93
N ILE A 118 5.92 -5.26 -1.66
CA ILE A 118 5.80 -6.37 -0.70
C ILE A 118 5.81 -5.88 0.75
N PHE A 119 6.67 -4.89 1.06
CA PHE A 119 6.92 -4.48 2.45
C PHE A 119 5.68 -3.96 3.20
N PRO A 120 4.82 -3.11 2.63
CA PRO A 120 3.60 -2.68 3.31
C PRO A 120 2.66 -3.85 3.63
N GLY A 121 2.60 -4.86 2.75
CA GLY A 121 1.83 -6.08 3.02
C GLY A 121 2.34 -6.84 4.23
N LEU A 122 3.65 -7.00 4.35
CA LEU A 122 4.29 -7.64 5.51
C LEU A 122 4.10 -6.81 6.78
N GLY A 123 4.28 -5.48 6.70
CA GLY A 123 4.05 -4.57 7.81
C GLY A 123 2.60 -4.61 8.31
N TYR A 124 1.64 -4.61 7.38
CA TYR A 124 0.21 -4.75 7.69
C TYR A 124 -0.10 -6.09 8.36
N MET A 125 0.46 -7.20 7.87
CA MET A 125 0.28 -8.52 8.50
C MET A 125 0.85 -8.56 9.92
N ALA A 126 1.99 -7.93 10.17
CA ALA A 126 2.59 -7.84 11.50
C ALA A 126 1.68 -7.03 12.44
N LEU A 127 1.16 -5.87 12.00
CA LEU A 127 0.23 -5.05 12.75
C LEU A 127 -1.06 -5.83 13.06
N TRP A 128 -1.64 -6.45 12.04
CA TRP A 128 -2.85 -7.27 12.17
C TRP A 128 -2.67 -8.40 13.20
N SER A 129 -1.53 -9.09 13.19
CA SER A 129 -1.24 -10.17 14.14
C SER A 129 -1.19 -9.67 15.58
N GLN A 130 -0.63 -8.48 15.82
CA GLN A 130 -0.56 -7.85 17.13
C GLN A 130 -1.93 -7.41 17.66
N ILE A 131 -2.79 -6.89 16.80
CA ILE A 131 -4.16 -6.48 17.17
C ILE A 131 -4.99 -7.71 17.48
N ARG A 132 -4.99 -8.71 16.60
CA ARG A 132 -5.79 -9.91 16.77
C ARG A 132 -5.39 -10.76 17.97
N SER A 133 -4.16 -10.76 18.39
CA SER A 133 -3.73 -11.46 19.61
C SER A 133 -4.39 -10.92 20.89
N LYS A 134 -5.07 -9.77 20.81
CA LYS A 134 -5.65 -9.05 21.94
C LYS A 134 -7.15 -8.79 21.83
N THR A 135 -7.73 -9.06 20.67
CA THR A 135 -9.14 -8.80 20.38
C THR A 135 -9.84 -10.11 20.01
N THR A 136 -11.01 -10.36 20.56
CA THR A 136 -11.86 -11.53 20.23
C THR A 136 -12.69 -11.30 18.96
N ALA A 137 -12.66 -10.10 18.39
CA ALA A 137 -13.40 -9.74 17.19
C ALA A 137 -12.90 -10.55 15.98
N SER A 138 -13.83 -11.00 15.17
CA SER A 138 -13.54 -11.73 13.93
C SER A 138 -13.17 -10.74 12.80
N ALA A 139 -11.99 -10.11 12.89
CA ALA A 139 -11.47 -9.33 11.78
C ALA A 139 -11.39 -10.23 10.54
N HIS A 140 -12.13 -9.89 9.52
CA HIS A 140 -12.18 -10.64 8.26
C HIS A 140 -10.92 -10.40 7.43
N ALA A 141 -9.76 -10.83 7.95
CA ALA A 141 -8.56 -10.87 7.13
C ALA A 141 -8.76 -11.90 6.02
N SER A 142 -8.84 -11.42 4.80
CA SER A 142 -8.82 -12.29 3.62
C SER A 142 -7.41 -12.85 3.41
N TRP A 143 -7.01 -13.87 4.20
CA TRP A 143 -5.73 -14.54 4.07
C TRP A 143 -5.43 -14.95 2.62
N GLY A 144 -6.47 -15.39 1.90
CA GLY A 144 -6.32 -15.75 0.49
C GLY A 144 -5.88 -14.57 -0.38
N LYS A 145 -6.44 -13.37 -0.18
CA LYS A 145 -6.03 -12.16 -0.91
C LYS A 145 -4.62 -11.74 -0.53
N GLN A 146 -4.23 -11.85 0.75
CA GLN A 146 -2.89 -11.48 1.21
C GLN A 146 -1.83 -12.41 0.62
N ILE A 147 -2.04 -13.73 0.68
CA ILE A 147 -1.13 -14.72 0.08
C ILE A 147 -1.03 -14.51 -1.42
N ALA A 148 -2.17 -14.35 -2.11
CA ALA A 148 -2.20 -14.09 -3.55
C ALA A 148 -1.41 -12.81 -3.90
N SER A 149 -1.55 -11.74 -3.12
CA SER A 149 -0.81 -10.49 -3.33
C SER A 149 0.70 -10.69 -3.20
N VAL A 150 1.15 -11.36 -2.14
CA VAL A 150 2.58 -11.65 -1.92
C VAL A 150 3.13 -12.50 -3.08
N VAL A 151 2.41 -13.55 -3.49
CA VAL A 151 2.81 -14.40 -4.62
C VAL A 151 2.90 -13.60 -5.92
N LEU A 152 1.91 -12.74 -6.20
CA LEU A 152 1.90 -11.91 -7.40
C LEU A 152 3.05 -10.87 -7.39
N TYR A 153 3.34 -10.24 -6.25
CA TYR A 153 4.47 -9.32 -6.14
C TYR A 153 5.82 -10.05 -6.28
N LEU A 154 5.97 -11.22 -5.67
CA LEU A 154 7.18 -12.05 -5.82
C LEU A 154 7.37 -12.50 -7.27
N THR A 155 6.30 -12.83 -8.01
CA THR A 155 6.38 -13.18 -9.43
C THR A 155 6.61 -11.97 -10.32
N ALA A 156 6.17 -10.78 -9.91
CA ALA A 156 6.42 -9.53 -10.65
C ALA A 156 7.91 -9.19 -10.71
N ILE A 157 8.71 -9.54 -9.70
CA ILE A 157 10.16 -9.28 -9.68
C ILE A 157 10.89 -9.96 -10.86
N PRO A 158 10.86 -11.28 -11.01
CA PRO A 158 11.50 -11.92 -12.17
C PRO A 158 10.83 -11.56 -13.49
N MET A 159 9.51 -11.33 -13.51
CA MET A 159 8.79 -10.90 -14.71
C MET A 159 9.32 -9.57 -15.26
N ALA A 160 9.78 -8.65 -14.39
CA ALA A 160 10.35 -7.37 -14.81
C ALA A 160 11.60 -7.53 -15.68
N TYR A 161 12.36 -8.62 -15.55
CA TYR A 161 13.53 -8.88 -16.37
C TYR A 161 13.16 -9.35 -17.79
N PHE A 162 11.98 -9.94 -17.97
CA PHE A 162 11.50 -10.35 -19.28
C PHE A 162 10.66 -9.25 -19.93
N ARG A 163 9.70 -8.67 -19.20
CA ARG A 163 8.78 -7.62 -19.68
C ARG A 163 8.39 -6.69 -18.53
N PRO A 164 9.05 -5.55 -18.36
CA PRO A 164 8.74 -4.60 -17.27
C PRO A 164 7.27 -4.17 -17.23
N GLY A 165 6.64 -3.93 -18.39
CA GLY A 165 5.21 -3.59 -18.47
C GLY A 165 4.28 -4.69 -17.98
N ALA A 166 4.61 -5.96 -18.23
CA ALA A 166 3.83 -7.10 -17.70
C ALA A 166 3.96 -7.21 -16.17
N SER A 167 5.13 -6.90 -15.62
CA SER A 167 5.34 -6.83 -14.18
C SER A 167 4.46 -5.76 -13.51
N LEU A 168 4.40 -4.55 -14.09
CA LEU A 168 3.48 -3.51 -13.60
C LEU A 168 2.01 -3.93 -13.72
N ALA A 169 1.64 -4.63 -14.79
CA ALA A 169 0.28 -5.14 -14.93
C ALA A 169 -0.08 -6.16 -13.83
N LEU A 170 0.86 -7.04 -13.43
CA LEU A 170 0.65 -7.93 -12.28
C LEU A 170 0.41 -7.15 -10.99
N ILE A 171 1.18 -6.10 -10.75
CA ILE A 171 1.02 -5.23 -9.59
C ILE A 171 -0.34 -4.52 -9.62
N ALA A 172 -0.77 -4.03 -10.78
CA ALA A 172 -2.09 -3.42 -10.96
C ALA A 172 -3.23 -4.43 -10.70
N ILE A 173 -3.07 -5.69 -11.10
CA ILE A 173 -4.04 -6.76 -10.82
C ILE A 173 -4.21 -6.95 -9.31
N VAL A 174 -3.13 -6.90 -8.53
CA VAL A 174 -3.23 -6.94 -7.05
C VAL A 174 -4.10 -5.81 -6.53
N SER A 175 -3.91 -4.58 -7.02
CA SER A 175 -4.72 -3.43 -6.62
C SER A 175 -6.20 -3.65 -6.96
N VAL A 176 -6.51 -4.16 -8.14
CA VAL A 176 -7.90 -4.48 -8.55
C VAL A 176 -8.51 -5.56 -7.65
N LEU A 177 -7.76 -6.61 -7.29
CA LEU A 177 -8.24 -7.65 -6.38
C LEU A 177 -8.65 -7.11 -5.01
N TRP A 178 -7.98 -6.06 -4.53
CA TRP A 178 -8.31 -5.44 -3.25
C TRP A 178 -9.45 -4.42 -3.33
N LEU A 179 -9.69 -3.82 -4.49
CA LEU A 179 -10.85 -2.95 -4.72
C LEU A 179 -12.16 -3.73 -4.78
N LEU A 180 -12.11 -5.04 -5.12
CA LEU A 180 -13.30 -5.86 -5.15
C LEU A 180 -13.74 -6.22 -3.71
N PRO A 181 -15.02 -6.02 -3.36
CA PRO A 181 -15.52 -6.39 -2.05
C PRO A 181 -15.38 -7.90 -1.81
N PRO A 182 -15.20 -8.34 -0.56
CA PRO A 182 -15.24 -9.76 -0.24
C PRO A 182 -16.59 -10.34 -0.67
N ARG A 183 -16.57 -11.51 -1.35
CA ARG A 183 -17.80 -12.20 -1.70
C ARG A 183 -18.58 -12.50 -0.42
N SER A 184 -19.74 -11.90 -0.26
CA SER A 184 -20.72 -12.28 0.76
C SER A 184 -21.00 -13.77 0.57
N LYS A 185 -20.68 -14.58 1.58
CA LYS A 185 -21.26 -15.92 1.66
C LYS A 185 -22.75 -15.70 1.93
N SER A 186 -23.60 -15.87 0.90
CA SER A 186 -25.04 -16.00 1.10
C SER A 186 -25.26 -17.09 2.14
N HIS A 187 -25.76 -16.75 3.33
CA HIS A 187 -26.35 -17.74 4.20
C HIS A 187 -27.52 -18.33 3.44
N PRO A 188 -27.59 -19.65 3.22
CA PRO A 188 -28.84 -20.27 2.82
C PRO A 188 -29.81 -20.10 4.00
N GLU A 189 -30.98 -19.53 3.72
CA GLU A 189 -32.14 -19.46 4.63
C GLU A 189 -32.61 -20.87 5.00
#